data_ad1dfd48df0e07ee0062c6030454f8f0
#
_entry.id   ad1dfd48df0e07ee0062c6030454f8f0
#
_cell.length_a   1.000
_cell.length_b   1.000
_cell.length_c   1.000
_cell.angle_alpha   90.00
_cell.angle_beta   90.00
_cell.angle_gamma   90.00
#
_symmetry.space_group_name_H-M   'P 1'
#
loop_
_entity.id
_entity.type
_entity.pdbx_description
1 polymer ?
#
loop_
_entity_poly.entity_id
_entity_poly.type
_entity_poly.pdbx_seq_one_letter_code
_entity_poly.pdbx_strand_id
1 'polypeptide(L)'
;MWSKPWSYKEGLTIGTGLLIIGILLQMTVGAINWDLFACPVNVIVLVVYIIALIVMHLLRKRVYLFSWLSHYSAAVSALLWVVGMTVVMGLIRQAPSGHAPNASTDLLGFSQMIASWPFVLLYFWMVTALGLTILRASFPFKWRRLSFLLNHIGLFVALIAATLGNADMQRLKMTTRMGNAEWRATDDLSLIHISEPTRQEAIS
;
A
#
# COMPACT_ATOMS: atom_id res chain seq x y z
N MET A 1 20.30 -23.48 -7.67
CA MET A 1 19.19 -22.57 -7.57
C MET A 1 17.92 -23.39 -7.41
N TRP A 2 16.97 -22.97 -6.61
CA TRP A 2 15.72 -23.71 -6.30
C TRP A 2 15.83 -25.01 -5.48
N SER A 3 16.99 -25.33 -4.94
CA SER A 3 17.11 -26.36 -3.91
C SER A 3 16.66 -25.86 -2.55
N LYS A 4 15.90 -26.66 -1.82
CA LYS A 4 15.46 -26.28 -0.47
C LYS A 4 16.63 -26.43 0.53
N PRO A 5 16.77 -25.50 1.51
CA PRO A 5 15.92 -24.34 1.80
C PRO A 5 16.23 -23.13 0.90
N TRP A 6 15.17 -22.41 0.45
CA TRP A 6 15.32 -21.19 -0.33
C TRP A 6 15.91 -20.06 0.52
N SER A 7 16.85 -19.34 -0.09
CA SER A 7 17.62 -18.27 0.51
C SER A 7 17.22 -16.90 -0.06
N TYR A 8 18.05 -15.90 0.17
CA TYR A 8 17.90 -14.56 -0.41
C TYR A 8 18.02 -14.56 -1.95
N LYS A 9 18.80 -15.48 -2.54
CA LYS A 9 18.98 -15.57 -4.00
C LYS A 9 17.66 -15.86 -4.70
N GLU A 10 16.91 -16.83 -4.19
CA GLU A 10 15.58 -17.17 -4.70
C GLU A 10 14.60 -16.00 -4.47
N GLY A 11 14.68 -15.34 -3.32
CA GLY A 11 13.89 -14.14 -3.04
C GLY A 11 14.16 -13.00 -4.01
N LEU A 12 15.42 -12.70 -4.29
CA LEU A 12 15.77 -11.66 -5.25
C LEU A 12 15.30 -12.04 -6.66
N THR A 13 15.41 -13.30 -7.07
CA THR A 13 14.91 -13.77 -8.37
C THR A 13 13.39 -13.64 -8.48
N ILE A 14 12.65 -14.00 -7.41
CA ILE A 14 11.19 -13.82 -7.35
C ILE A 14 10.84 -12.33 -7.47
N GLY A 15 11.53 -11.45 -6.74
CA GLY A 15 11.33 -10.01 -6.82
C GLY A 15 11.59 -9.44 -8.22
N THR A 16 12.66 -9.91 -8.90
CA THR A 16 12.92 -9.56 -10.31
C THR A 16 11.75 -10.01 -11.20
N GLY A 17 11.23 -11.21 -10.99
CA GLY A 17 10.07 -11.71 -11.73
C GLY A 17 8.82 -10.85 -11.50
N LEU A 18 8.52 -10.49 -10.25
CA LEU A 18 7.42 -9.59 -9.91
C LEU A 18 7.59 -8.20 -10.53
N LEU A 19 8.81 -7.66 -10.53
CA LEU A 19 9.13 -6.40 -11.19
C LEU A 19 8.83 -6.45 -12.68
N ILE A 20 9.29 -7.50 -13.39
CA ILE A 20 9.06 -7.69 -14.83
C ILE A 20 7.55 -7.81 -15.12
N ILE A 21 6.84 -8.66 -14.37
CA ILE A 21 5.39 -8.81 -14.50
C ILE A 21 4.69 -7.47 -14.24
N GLY A 22 5.10 -6.73 -13.22
CA GLY A 22 4.58 -5.41 -12.91
C GLY A 22 4.78 -4.43 -14.06
N ILE A 23 5.96 -4.39 -14.68
CA ILE A 23 6.24 -3.54 -15.84
C ILE A 23 5.33 -3.92 -17.04
N LEU A 24 5.18 -5.21 -17.32
CA LEU A 24 4.28 -5.67 -18.37
C LEU A 24 2.82 -5.28 -18.11
N LEU A 25 2.34 -5.42 -16.89
CA LEU A 25 1.00 -4.97 -16.49
C LEU A 25 0.87 -3.45 -16.62
N GLN A 26 1.87 -2.68 -16.21
CA GLN A 26 1.88 -1.23 -16.32
C GLN A 26 1.75 -0.78 -17.79
N MET A 27 2.46 -1.43 -18.69
CA MET A 27 2.42 -1.13 -20.12
C MET A 27 1.10 -1.54 -20.79
N THR A 28 0.41 -2.55 -20.30
CA THR A 28 -0.82 -3.10 -20.92
C THR A 28 -2.10 -2.57 -20.30
N VAL A 29 -2.13 -2.39 -18.98
CA VAL A 29 -3.33 -2.00 -18.22
C VAL A 29 -3.26 -0.52 -17.80
N GLY A 30 -2.05 0.03 -17.64
CA GLY A 30 -1.85 1.38 -17.10
C GLY A 30 -1.82 1.41 -15.57
N ALA A 31 -1.85 2.61 -15.00
CA ALA A 31 -1.79 2.81 -13.55
C ALA A 31 -3.05 2.30 -12.84
N ILE A 32 -2.88 1.86 -11.60
CA ILE A 32 -3.99 1.40 -10.76
C ILE A 32 -4.85 2.60 -10.36
N ASN A 33 -6.16 2.49 -10.60
CA ASN A 33 -7.13 3.47 -10.09
C ASN A 33 -7.52 3.10 -8.65
N TRP A 34 -7.02 3.87 -7.69
CA TRP A 34 -7.31 3.66 -6.27
C TRP A 34 -8.75 4.00 -5.88
N ASP A 35 -9.47 4.84 -6.64
CA ASP A 35 -10.87 5.19 -6.33
C ASP A 35 -11.80 3.98 -6.35
N LEU A 36 -11.40 2.92 -7.07
CA LEU A 36 -12.11 1.64 -7.06
C LEU A 36 -12.11 0.95 -5.68
N PHE A 37 -11.17 1.33 -4.81
CA PHE A 37 -11.04 0.79 -3.46
C PHE A 37 -11.70 1.67 -2.40
N ALA A 38 -12.56 2.61 -2.77
CA ALA A 38 -13.37 3.37 -1.83
C ALA A 38 -14.33 2.46 -1.04
N CYS A 39 -14.77 2.92 0.12
CA CYS A 39 -15.73 2.19 0.96
C CYS A 39 -17.02 1.85 0.16
N PRO A 40 -17.53 0.61 0.21
CA PRO A 40 -17.18 -0.51 1.10
C PRO A 40 -16.15 -1.51 0.54
N VAL A 41 -15.62 -1.29 -0.68
CA VAL A 41 -14.74 -2.25 -1.36
C VAL A 41 -13.45 -2.50 -0.58
N ASN A 42 -12.84 -1.48 -0.02
CA ASN A 42 -11.63 -1.60 0.79
C ASN A 42 -11.81 -2.53 1.99
N VAL A 43 -12.97 -2.47 2.67
CA VAL A 43 -13.28 -3.35 3.80
C VAL A 43 -13.42 -4.81 3.34
N ILE A 44 -14.10 -5.04 2.22
CA ILE A 44 -14.24 -6.39 1.64
C ILE A 44 -12.87 -6.95 1.26
N VAL A 45 -12.04 -6.15 0.58
CA VAL A 45 -10.67 -6.54 0.20
C VAL A 45 -9.83 -6.86 1.44
N LEU A 46 -9.92 -6.04 2.50
CA LEU A 46 -9.22 -6.30 3.74
C LEU A 46 -9.62 -7.64 4.36
N VAL A 47 -10.93 -7.91 4.48
CA VAL A 47 -11.44 -9.16 5.05
C VAL A 47 -10.97 -10.37 4.24
N VAL A 48 -11.11 -10.32 2.92
CA VAL A 48 -10.64 -11.38 2.02
C VAL A 48 -9.13 -11.59 2.16
N TYR A 49 -8.37 -10.51 2.23
CA TYR A 49 -6.92 -10.57 2.41
C TYR A 49 -6.49 -11.21 3.74
N ILE A 50 -7.15 -10.85 4.85
CA ILE A 50 -6.88 -11.46 6.17
C ILE A 50 -7.22 -12.96 6.14
N ILE A 51 -8.35 -13.33 5.54
CA ILE A 51 -8.71 -14.75 5.37
C ILE A 51 -7.64 -15.48 4.55
N ALA A 52 -7.17 -14.89 3.45
CA ALA A 52 -6.10 -15.47 2.64
C ALA A 52 -4.79 -15.67 3.43
N LEU A 53 -4.40 -14.71 4.26
CA LEU A 53 -3.23 -14.84 5.15
C LEU A 53 -3.38 -16.01 6.14
N ILE A 54 -4.56 -16.16 6.74
CA ILE A 54 -4.86 -17.26 7.67
C ILE A 54 -4.78 -18.60 6.93
N VAL A 55 -5.39 -18.70 5.75
CA VAL A 55 -5.35 -19.92 4.92
C VAL A 55 -3.91 -20.27 4.53
N MET A 56 -3.11 -19.30 4.07
CA MET A 56 -1.70 -19.52 3.77
C MET A 56 -0.91 -19.99 5.00
N HIS A 57 -1.21 -19.42 6.17
CA HIS A 57 -0.57 -19.83 7.43
C HIS A 57 -0.94 -21.27 7.79
N LEU A 58 -2.18 -21.69 7.62
CA LEU A 58 -2.63 -23.08 7.88
C LEU A 58 -1.99 -24.07 6.91
N LEU A 59 -1.88 -23.67 5.62
CA LEU A 59 -1.31 -24.51 4.56
C LEU A 59 0.22 -24.53 4.55
N ARG A 60 0.91 -23.73 5.38
CA ARG A 60 2.39 -23.62 5.39
C ARG A 60 3.13 -24.93 5.56
N LYS A 61 2.51 -25.94 6.22
CA LYS A 61 3.10 -27.28 6.38
C LYS A 61 2.99 -28.14 5.12
N ARG A 62 2.02 -27.84 4.26
CA ARG A 62 1.77 -28.58 3.02
C ARG A 62 2.45 -27.93 1.81
N VAL A 63 2.48 -26.60 1.77
CA VAL A 63 3.03 -25.83 0.65
C VAL A 63 4.31 -25.14 1.09
N TYR A 64 5.42 -25.54 0.52
CA TYR A 64 6.74 -25.00 0.88
C TYR A 64 6.84 -23.47 0.66
N LEU A 65 6.22 -22.94 -0.41
CA LEU A 65 6.20 -21.52 -0.70
C LEU A 65 5.66 -20.69 0.47
N PHE A 66 4.56 -21.12 1.11
CA PHE A 66 3.98 -20.43 2.25
C PHE A 66 4.84 -20.49 3.51
N SER A 67 5.56 -21.64 3.67
CA SER A 67 6.56 -21.77 4.73
C SER A 67 7.71 -20.79 4.51
N TRP A 68 8.22 -20.68 3.29
CA TRP A 68 9.30 -19.78 2.94
C TRP A 68 8.88 -18.31 3.03
N LEU A 69 7.68 -17.94 2.55
CA LEU A 69 7.14 -16.58 2.67
C LEU A 69 7.08 -16.08 4.11
N SER A 70 6.87 -16.98 5.08
CA SER A 70 6.89 -16.63 6.50
C SER A 70 8.32 -16.62 7.11
N HIS A 71 9.36 -16.78 6.29
CA HIS A 71 10.74 -16.81 6.72
C HIS A 71 11.42 -15.45 6.52
N TYR A 72 12.43 -15.16 7.34
CA TYR A 72 13.17 -13.89 7.26
C TYR A 72 13.82 -13.65 5.89
N SER A 73 14.25 -14.71 5.19
CA SER A 73 14.85 -14.58 3.85
C SER A 73 13.88 -13.99 2.83
N ALA A 74 12.60 -14.39 2.85
CA ALA A 74 11.58 -13.83 1.98
C ALA A 74 11.26 -12.38 2.36
N ALA A 75 11.11 -12.10 3.68
CA ALA A 75 10.79 -10.77 4.17
C ALA A 75 11.90 -9.74 3.86
N VAL A 76 13.17 -10.11 4.08
CA VAL A 76 14.30 -9.23 3.77
C VAL A 76 14.45 -9.00 2.26
N SER A 77 14.25 -10.03 1.42
CA SER A 77 14.29 -9.86 -0.03
C SER A 77 13.18 -8.95 -0.53
N ALA A 78 11.96 -9.10 -0.01
CA ALA A 78 10.84 -8.22 -0.33
C ALA A 78 11.11 -6.77 0.10
N LEU A 79 11.64 -6.58 1.33
CA LEU A 79 12.01 -5.27 1.84
C LEU A 79 13.06 -4.58 0.97
N LEU A 80 14.10 -5.30 0.55
CA LEU A 80 15.14 -4.75 -0.33
C LEU A 80 14.56 -4.21 -1.64
N TRP A 81 13.65 -4.96 -2.26
CA TRP A 81 12.98 -4.52 -3.49
C TRP A 81 12.10 -3.28 -3.26
N VAL A 82 11.31 -3.26 -2.19
CA VAL A 82 10.45 -2.10 -1.88
C VAL A 82 11.30 -0.87 -1.54
N VAL A 83 12.39 -1.03 -0.77
CA VAL A 83 13.32 0.06 -0.49
C VAL A 83 13.95 0.59 -1.77
N GLY A 84 14.42 -0.31 -2.67
CA GLY A 84 14.97 0.09 -3.96
C GLY A 84 13.97 0.91 -4.78
N MET A 85 12.71 0.46 -4.88
CA MET A 85 11.64 1.20 -5.58
C MET A 85 11.31 2.53 -4.88
N THR A 86 11.34 2.57 -3.55
CA THR A 86 11.12 3.83 -2.80
C THR A 86 12.24 4.84 -3.02
N VAL A 87 13.49 4.39 -3.13
CA VAL A 87 14.62 5.27 -3.51
C VAL A 87 14.41 5.83 -4.91
N VAL A 88 14.03 4.98 -5.88
CA VAL A 88 13.71 5.44 -7.25
C VAL A 88 12.56 6.46 -7.22
N MET A 89 11.51 6.22 -6.42
CA MET A 89 10.40 7.15 -6.23
C MET A 89 10.87 8.51 -5.68
N GLY A 90 11.80 8.51 -4.75
CA GLY A 90 12.36 9.75 -4.17
C GLY A 90 13.25 10.55 -5.14
N LEU A 91 13.86 9.87 -6.12
CA LEU A 91 14.70 10.52 -7.15
C LEU A 91 13.89 11.10 -8.32
N ILE A 92 12.67 10.63 -8.52
CA ILE A 92 11.79 11.03 -9.63
C ILE A 92 10.68 11.93 -9.10
N ARG A 93 10.43 13.04 -9.77
CA ARG A 93 9.34 13.96 -9.42
C ARG A 93 7.99 13.23 -9.59
N GLN A 94 7.29 13.07 -8.47
CA GLN A 94 5.96 12.45 -8.48
C GLN A 94 4.91 13.43 -8.96
N ALA A 95 4.00 12.96 -9.84
CA ALA A 95 2.86 13.73 -10.30
C ALA A 95 1.83 13.89 -9.18
N PRO A 96 1.15 15.05 -9.06
CA PRO A 96 0.05 15.22 -8.11
C PRO A 96 -1.07 14.21 -8.38
N SER A 97 -1.73 13.73 -7.31
CA SER A 97 -2.90 12.86 -7.40
C SER A 97 -3.98 13.56 -8.25
N GLY A 98 -4.61 12.84 -9.17
CA GLY A 98 -5.67 13.38 -10.04
C GLY A 98 -5.21 14.02 -11.36
N HIS A 99 -3.91 14.20 -11.58
CA HIS A 99 -3.41 14.55 -12.90
C HIS A 99 -3.08 13.27 -13.66
N ALA A 100 -3.75 13.05 -14.80
CA ALA A 100 -3.35 11.96 -15.69
C ALA A 100 -1.88 12.17 -16.06
N PRO A 101 -0.99 11.18 -15.84
CA PRO A 101 0.37 11.29 -16.37
C PRO A 101 0.23 11.45 -17.89
N ASN A 102 1.09 12.28 -18.47
CA ASN A 102 1.20 12.30 -19.93
C ASN A 102 1.60 10.87 -20.35
N ALA A 103 0.62 10.09 -20.80
CA ALA A 103 0.76 8.66 -21.09
C ALA A 103 1.91 8.36 -22.08
N SER A 104 2.35 9.36 -22.84
CA SER A 104 3.47 9.27 -23.76
C SER A 104 4.86 9.37 -23.10
N THR A 105 4.96 9.91 -21.87
CA THR A 105 6.24 10.18 -21.21
C THR A 105 6.52 9.29 -20.00
N ASP A 106 5.50 8.65 -19.44
CA ASP A 106 5.62 7.78 -18.26
C ASP A 106 5.08 6.37 -18.50
N LEU A 107 5.59 5.71 -19.51
CA LEU A 107 5.21 4.34 -19.88
C LEU A 107 5.42 3.33 -18.73
N LEU A 108 6.38 3.59 -17.85
CA LEU A 108 6.73 2.72 -16.73
C LEU A 108 6.03 3.08 -15.42
N GLY A 109 5.28 4.19 -15.39
CA GLY A 109 4.53 4.63 -14.21
C GLY A 109 5.42 5.18 -13.07
N PHE A 110 6.64 5.60 -13.36
CA PHE A 110 7.57 6.10 -12.33
C PHE A 110 7.18 7.46 -11.75
N SER A 111 6.42 8.27 -12.49
CA SER A 111 5.89 9.53 -11.98
C SER A 111 4.68 9.36 -11.05
N GLN A 112 4.06 8.16 -11.04
CA GLN A 112 2.97 7.78 -10.15
C GLN A 112 3.29 6.43 -9.48
N MET A 113 4.43 6.34 -8.84
CA MET A 113 5.00 5.09 -8.32
C MET A 113 4.04 4.31 -7.44
N ILE A 114 3.27 4.98 -6.57
CA ILE A 114 2.31 4.35 -5.65
C ILE A 114 1.15 3.65 -6.41
N ALA A 115 0.82 4.13 -7.62
CA ALA A 115 -0.20 3.54 -8.47
C ALA A 115 0.41 2.60 -9.55
N SER A 116 1.72 2.41 -9.55
CA SER A 116 2.40 1.56 -10.52
C SER A 116 2.35 0.09 -10.11
N TRP A 117 2.06 -0.80 -11.07
CA TRP A 117 2.03 -2.25 -10.85
C TRP A 117 3.35 -2.82 -10.31
N PRO A 118 4.54 -2.40 -10.80
CA PRO A 118 5.80 -2.90 -10.24
C PRO A 118 5.93 -2.65 -8.75
N PHE A 119 5.61 -1.44 -8.30
CA PHE A 119 5.65 -1.09 -6.88
C PHE A 119 4.60 -1.86 -6.08
N VAL A 120 3.36 -1.90 -6.55
CA VAL A 120 2.24 -2.52 -5.82
C VAL A 120 2.45 -4.03 -5.64
N LEU A 121 2.95 -4.74 -6.65
CA LEU A 121 3.23 -6.18 -6.54
C LEU A 121 4.33 -6.47 -5.51
N LEU A 122 5.41 -5.71 -5.53
CA LEU A 122 6.52 -5.86 -4.57
C LEU A 122 6.09 -5.47 -3.15
N TYR A 123 5.31 -4.41 -3.03
CA TYR A 123 4.72 -3.96 -1.76
C TYR A 123 3.75 -5.00 -1.19
N PHE A 124 2.86 -5.55 -2.01
CA PHE A 124 1.94 -6.61 -1.63
C PHE A 124 2.68 -7.85 -1.14
N TRP A 125 3.75 -8.25 -1.81
CA TRP A 125 4.61 -9.33 -1.34
C TRP A 125 5.22 -9.02 0.03
N MET A 126 5.76 -7.82 0.24
CA MET A 126 6.33 -7.39 1.52
C MET A 126 5.30 -7.43 2.66
N VAL A 127 4.10 -6.88 2.43
CA VAL A 127 3.02 -6.87 3.44
C VAL A 127 2.52 -8.29 3.73
N THR A 128 2.46 -9.16 2.72
CA THR A 128 2.12 -10.59 2.88
C THR A 128 3.15 -11.32 3.73
N ALA A 129 4.44 -11.12 3.47
CA ALA A 129 5.52 -11.71 4.27
C ALA A 129 5.48 -11.21 5.72
N LEU A 130 5.17 -9.92 5.93
CA LEU A 130 4.98 -9.34 7.27
C LEU A 130 3.79 -9.98 8.00
N GLY A 131 2.63 -10.08 7.36
CA GLY A 131 1.43 -10.71 7.94
C GLY A 131 1.65 -12.18 8.31
N LEU A 132 2.29 -12.95 7.44
CA LEU A 132 2.65 -14.35 7.72
C LEU A 132 3.68 -14.49 8.84
N THR A 133 4.61 -13.55 8.96
CA THR A 133 5.59 -13.51 10.06
C THR A 133 4.91 -13.24 11.40
N ILE A 134 3.94 -12.33 11.42
CA ILE A 134 3.11 -12.05 12.62
C ILE A 134 2.35 -13.31 13.03
N LEU A 135 1.63 -13.96 12.09
CA LEU A 135 0.87 -15.17 12.37
C LEU A 135 1.79 -16.31 12.88
N ARG A 136 2.97 -16.45 12.29
CA ARG A 136 3.97 -17.44 12.75
C ARG A 136 4.50 -17.15 14.15
N ALA A 137 4.69 -15.87 14.50
CA ALA A 137 5.19 -15.48 15.82
C ALA A 137 4.10 -15.53 16.89
N SER A 138 2.82 -15.37 16.50
CA SER A 138 1.66 -15.43 17.40
C SER A 138 1.34 -16.85 17.86
N PHE A 139 1.63 -17.86 17.05
CA PHE A 139 1.30 -19.26 17.37
C PHE A 139 2.54 -20.17 17.38
N PRO A 140 2.98 -20.71 18.57
CA PRO A 140 2.40 -20.51 19.92
C PRO A 140 2.80 -19.16 20.52
N PHE A 141 1.86 -18.54 21.24
CA PHE A 141 2.08 -17.27 21.92
C PHE A 141 3.13 -17.41 23.03
N LYS A 142 4.08 -16.47 23.08
CA LYS A 142 5.11 -16.38 24.12
C LYS A 142 5.25 -14.92 24.57
N TRP A 143 5.08 -14.64 25.86
CA TRP A 143 5.20 -13.30 26.45
C TRP A 143 6.51 -12.57 26.07
N ARG A 144 7.61 -13.31 25.96
CA ARG A 144 8.91 -12.76 25.53
C ARG A 144 8.92 -12.18 24.11
N ARG A 145 7.91 -12.51 23.29
CA ARG A 145 7.74 -12.01 21.91
C ARG A 145 6.73 -10.85 21.79
N LEU A 146 6.17 -10.41 22.91
CA LEU A 146 5.10 -9.40 22.89
C LEU A 146 5.56 -8.10 22.24
N SER A 147 6.74 -7.59 22.59
CA SER A 147 7.30 -6.36 22.01
C SER A 147 7.50 -6.51 20.49
N PHE A 148 8.02 -7.66 20.03
CA PHE A 148 8.15 -7.96 18.62
C PHE A 148 6.78 -7.96 17.91
N LEU A 149 5.79 -8.63 18.50
CA LEU A 149 4.45 -8.71 17.92
C LEU A 149 3.77 -7.35 17.83
N LEU A 150 3.83 -6.54 18.90
CA LEU A 150 3.23 -5.21 18.90
C LEU A 150 3.82 -4.31 17.81
N ASN A 151 5.15 -4.29 17.66
CA ASN A 151 5.80 -3.52 16.62
C ASN A 151 5.39 -3.96 15.22
N HIS A 152 5.36 -5.27 14.96
CA HIS A 152 5.04 -5.80 13.63
C HIS A 152 3.55 -5.69 13.30
N ILE A 153 2.67 -5.89 14.29
CA ILE A 153 1.22 -5.66 14.13
C ILE A 153 0.94 -4.18 13.87
N GLY A 154 1.57 -3.27 14.65
CA GLY A 154 1.42 -1.83 14.43
C GLY A 154 1.88 -1.41 13.03
N LEU A 155 3.03 -1.92 12.58
CA LEU A 155 3.52 -1.68 11.23
C LEU A 155 2.56 -2.24 10.16
N PHE A 156 2.08 -3.47 10.34
CA PHE A 156 1.12 -4.09 9.42
C PHE A 156 -0.17 -3.28 9.29
N VAL A 157 -0.75 -2.87 10.43
CA VAL A 157 -1.96 -2.03 10.45
C VAL A 157 -1.70 -0.70 9.76
N ALA A 158 -0.56 -0.04 10.04
CA ALA A 158 -0.22 1.24 9.41
C ALA A 158 -0.08 1.11 7.89
N LEU A 159 0.61 0.07 7.39
CA LEU A 159 0.77 -0.16 5.96
C LEU A 159 -0.56 -0.46 5.26
N ILE A 160 -1.39 -1.32 5.85
CA ILE A 160 -2.72 -1.64 5.29
C ILE A 160 -3.63 -0.40 5.30
N ALA A 161 -3.67 0.34 6.41
CA ALA A 161 -4.50 1.55 6.52
C ALA A 161 -4.05 2.63 5.52
N ALA A 162 -2.75 2.84 5.34
CA ALA A 162 -2.21 3.78 4.36
C ALA A 162 -2.58 3.40 2.92
N THR A 163 -2.70 2.11 2.61
CA THR A 163 -3.04 1.63 1.27
C THR A 163 -4.55 1.66 1.02
N LEU A 164 -5.31 0.99 1.86
CA LEU A 164 -6.76 0.83 1.67
C LEU A 164 -7.56 2.07 2.08
N GLY A 165 -7.04 2.92 2.98
CA GLY A 165 -7.68 4.18 3.37
C GLY A 165 -7.39 5.34 2.42
N ASN A 166 -6.51 5.18 1.44
CA ASN A 166 -6.13 6.27 0.54
C ASN A 166 -7.30 6.75 -0.33
N ALA A 167 -8.19 5.85 -0.75
CA ALA A 167 -9.36 6.17 -1.56
C ALA A 167 -10.43 6.98 -0.80
N ASP A 168 -10.49 6.83 0.53
CA ASP A 168 -11.45 7.54 1.37
C ASP A 168 -10.88 8.84 1.96
N MET A 169 -9.61 9.17 1.64
CA MET A 169 -8.94 10.35 2.16
C MET A 169 -9.35 11.61 1.41
N GLN A 170 -10.05 12.51 2.08
CA GLN A 170 -10.39 13.83 1.54
C GLN A 170 -9.30 14.85 1.86
N ARG A 171 -8.80 15.53 0.85
CA ARG A 171 -7.83 16.61 0.98
C ARG A 171 -8.53 17.95 0.83
N LEU A 172 -8.67 18.66 1.94
CA LEU A 172 -9.30 19.97 1.96
C LEU A 172 -8.22 21.06 2.06
N LYS A 173 -8.34 22.10 1.25
CA LYS A 173 -7.54 23.33 1.33
C LYS A 173 -8.35 24.43 1.97
N MET A 174 -7.78 25.10 2.98
CA MET A 174 -8.34 26.30 3.58
C MET A 174 -7.40 27.46 3.28
N THR A 175 -7.88 28.45 2.55
CA THR A 175 -7.15 29.69 2.30
C THR A 175 -7.56 30.74 3.32
N THR A 176 -6.66 31.05 4.26
CA THR A 176 -6.90 32.08 5.27
C THR A 176 -6.20 33.37 4.88
N ARG A 177 -6.88 34.51 5.05
CA ARG A 177 -6.27 35.84 4.98
C ARG A 177 -6.06 36.39 6.39
N MET A 178 -4.96 37.09 6.61
CA MET A 178 -4.71 37.75 7.89
C MET A 178 -5.85 38.68 8.25
N GLY A 179 -6.45 38.52 9.43
CA GLY A 179 -7.54 39.35 9.95
C GLY A 179 -8.97 38.83 9.66
N ASN A 180 -9.14 37.80 8.85
CA ASN A 180 -10.45 37.18 8.60
C ASN A 180 -10.49 35.75 9.11
N ALA A 181 -11.54 35.43 9.85
CA ALA A 181 -11.84 34.04 10.20
C ALA A 181 -12.48 33.36 8.96
N GLU A 182 -11.73 32.49 8.31
CA GLU A 182 -12.24 31.64 7.24
C GLU A 182 -12.63 30.29 7.83
N TRP A 183 -13.88 29.88 7.55
CA TRP A 183 -14.45 28.61 7.97
C TRP A 183 -14.81 27.71 6.76
N ARG A 184 -14.46 28.16 5.54
CA ARG A 184 -14.70 27.42 4.29
C ARG A 184 -13.46 26.63 3.91
N ALA A 185 -13.64 25.33 3.68
CA ALA A 185 -12.64 24.47 3.08
C ALA A 185 -13.08 24.09 1.66
N THR A 186 -12.16 24.13 0.71
CA THR A 186 -12.39 23.68 -0.66
C THR A 186 -11.73 22.33 -0.87
N ASP A 187 -12.42 21.41 -1.53
CA ASP A 187 -11.83 20.16 -1.98
C ASP A 187 -10.82 20.44 -3.11
N ASP A 188 -9.65 19.82 -3.03
CA ASP A 188 -8.55 19.99 -4.00
C ASP A 188 -8.93 19.46 -5.41
N LEU A 189 -9.95 18.60 -5.49
CA LEU A 189 -10.41 17.96 -6.73
C LEU A 189 -11.71 18.52 -7.29
N SER A 190 -12.45 19.33 -6.53
CA SER A 190 -13.68 19.94 -7.00
C SER A 190 -13.65 21.45 -6.77
N LEU A 191 -13.98 22.21 -7.80
CA LEU A 191 -14.30 23.66 -7.70
C LEU A 191 -15.64 23.89 -6.99
N ILE A 192 -16.19 22.89 -6.32
CA ILE A 192 -17.44 22.96 -5.60
C ILE A 192 -17.16 23.53 -4.21
N HIS A 193 -17.55 24.78 -3.99
CA HIS A 193 -17.61 25.38 -2.67
C HIS A 193 -18.66 24.64 -1.83
N ILE A 194 -18.24 23.88 -0.86
CA ILE A 194 -19.13 23.40 0.21
C ILE A 194 -19.38 24.62 1.11
N SER A 195 -20.38 25.43 0.77
CA SER A 195 -20.91 26.43 1.66
C SER A 195 -21.96 25.77 2.54
N GLU A 196 -21.76 25.72 3.86
CA GLU A 196 -22.87 25.47 4.77
C GLU A 196 -23.95 26.53 4.50
N PRO A 197 -25.26 26.14 4.55
CA PRO A 197 -26.33 27.08 4.39
C PRO A 197 -26.18 28.16 5.46
N THR A 198 -25.96 29.38 5.03
CA THR A 198 -25.91 30.56 5.85
C THR A 198 -27.12 30.57 6.79
N ARG A 199 -26.86 30.43 8.08
CA ARG A 199 -27.78 30.89 9.10
C ARG A 199 -27.85 32.39 8.95
N GLN A 200 -28.77 32.84 8.09
CA GLN A 200 -28.99 34.24 7.84
C GLN A 200 -29.58 34.85 9.10
N GLU A 201 -28.88 35.79 9.62
CA GLU A 201 -29.23 36.68 10.69
C GLU A 201 -30.68 37.19 10.58
N ALA A 202 -31.44 36.89 11.60
CA ALA A 202 -32.58 37.72 11.98
C ALA A 202 -32.09 38.63 13.10
N ILE A 203 -31.58 39.80 12.72
CA ILE A 203 -31.47 40.94 13.62
C ILE A 203 -32.06 42.13 12.84
N SER A 204 -33.26 42.41 13.13
CA SER A 204 -33.89 43.74 13.01
C SER A 204 -34.45 44.11 14.36
#